data_1820dd1a7f6a47954da40fc44bef00d5
#
_entry.id   1820dd1a7f6a47954da40fc44bef00d5
#
_cell.length_a   1.000
_cell.length_b   1.000
_cell.length_c   1.000
_cell.angle_alpha   90.00
_cell.angle_beta   90.00
_cell.angle_gamma   90.00
#
_symmetry.space_group_name_H-M   'P 1'
#
loop_
_entity.id
_entity.type
_entity.pdbx_description
1 polymer ?
#
loop_
_entity_poly.entity_id
_entity_poly.type
_entity_poly.pdbx_seq_one_letter_code
_entity_poly.pdbx_strand_id
1 'polypeptide(L)'
;MARKVLKPAIRLTAALIAATAFTFSCSSDGPIVVRDPNPVIVESATTIAQEENPWASAGASDSSSGPSPKVTTSGGSALILLAGGPMPITGWTPWDHVCSWSCRNVLDQVLETLAIVLPDGSTAPLLAEQIEPNPSMLNWTVTLRRDLNFSDGRPVTANVIKDGYEEFLKRGEVTRGLLRDARINAIKVLDEYQLMIDLSEPNPSIDVVLAGPLGRVFSVEAARNDPAAFLRSPVGTGPFVMQPWQLDTPIRLTANRDYWRTGSNGDPLPLLDGITFEEVQDEQTRVEKVRMGEADFAQTRSALAIENARDSELIVVSRSEDNVGVILFNTIRPPIDDVRVRRALQLASSQNELIEASAGAGAGEPATQWFAPESRWWSGLAAELWPGQDTAKAKELLEQYINDGKRSDKKQPGDKISLDLQCTDDIHLDAMIRELAEQWESTGLIDVNEETITRSGLIQRVLGSVTDRPGFSGDFMATCWRVGGESDPAMMFESLFGPIRTSPLNVTNLHNETLTGFVDLLHSSSVETVRQAAVEQLMLTLVEQMPMIYLSHTESALIGRKGTEGLGSWALPDGRQMFGQVAGVGRWAEVRVSDE
;
A
#
# COMPACT_ATOMS: atom_id res chain seq x y z
N MET A 1 -0.26 -59.49 -29.93
CA MET A 1 -1.32 -58.85 -30.79
C MET A 1 -1.19 -57.36 -30.70
N ALA A 2 -0.69 -56.77 -31.74
CA ALA A 2 -0.40 -55.31 -31.85
C ALA A 2 -1.64 -54.58 -32.37
N ARG A 3 -1.95 -53.41 -31.79
CA ARG A 3 -2.73 -52.40 -32.50
C ARG A 3 -2.03 -51.05 -32.41
N LYS A 4 -1.51 -50.62 -33.60
CA LYS A 4 -1.11 -49.26 -33.91
C LYS A 4 -2.32 -48.35 -33.91
N VAL A 5 -2.19 -47.15 -33.36
CA VAL A 5 -3.09 -46.04 -33.63
C VAL A 5 -2.28 -44.86 -34.17
N LEU A 6 -2.69 -44.38 -35.33
CA LEU A 6 -2.12 -43.32 -36.14
C LEU A 6 -2.34 -41.92 -35.47
N LYS A 7 -1.34 -41.07 -35.63
CA LYS A 7 -1.48 -39.61 -35.49
C LYS A 7 -2.02 -39.01 -36.80
N PRO A 8 -2.89 -38.01 -36.79
CA PRO A 8 -3.08 -37.14 -37.95
C PRO A 8 -2.26 -35.85 -37.80
N ALA A 9 -1.51 -35.56 -38.88
CA ALA A 9 -0.87 -34.28 -39.12
C ALA A 9 -1.91 -33.27 -39.62
N ILE A 10 -1.94 -32.08 -39.06
CA ILE A 10 -2.72 -30.96 -39.63
C ILE A 10 -1.76 -29.99 -40.28
N ARG A 11 -1.99 -29.77 -41.60
CA ARG A 11 -1.28 -28.82 -42.45
C ARG A 11 -1.80 -27.42 -42.23
N LEU A 12 -0.90 -26.44 -42.08
CA LEU A 12 -1.18 -25.02 -42.24
C LEU A 12 -1.55 -24.74 -43.71
N THR A 13 -2.68 -24.06 -43.90
CA THR A 13 -2.97 -23.33 -45.13
C THR A 13 -3.26 -21.88 -44.77
N ALA A 14 -2.40 -21.00 -45.27
CA ALA A 14 -2.58 -19.56 -45.26
C ALA A 14 -3.69 -19.19 -46.28
N ALA A 15 -4.66 -18.42 -45.87
CA ALA A 15 -5.64 -17.79 -46.75
C ALA A 15 -5.57 -16.26 -46.59
N LEU A 16 -5.09 -15.62 -47.63
CA LEU A 16 -5.25 -14.19 -47.92
C LEU A 16 -6.73 -13.90 -48.16
N ILE A 17 -7.34 -12.93 -47.48
CA ILE A 17 -8.61 -12.39 -47.88
C ILE A 17 -8.51 -10.87 -48.05
N ALA A 18 -8.89 -10.46 -49.25
CA ALA A 18 -8.85 -9.10 -49.77
C ALA A 18 -9.97 -8.24 -49.16
N ALA A 19 -9.68 -6.96 -49.06
CA ALA A 19 -10.63 -5.92 -48.70
C ALA A 19 -11.74 -5.76 -49.74
N THR A 20 -12.99 -5.71 -49.27
CA THR A 20 -14.13 -5.13 -50.06
C THR A 20 -14.82 -4.10 -49.18
N ALA A 21 -14.81 -2.88 -49.67
CA ALA A 21 -15.51 -1.74 -49.13
C ALA A 21 -17.03 -1.90 -49.33
N PHE A 22 -17.80 -1.65 -48.28
CA PHE A 22 -19.23 -1.34 -48.38
C PHE A 22 -19.49 0.04 -47.79
N THR A 23 -19.89 0.94 -48.67
CA THR A 23 -20.43 2.26 -48.37
C THR A 23 -21.86 2.15 -47.92
N PHE A 24 -22.21 2.70 -46.76
CA PHE A 24 -23.56 3.15 -46.44
C PHE A 24 -23.53 4.58 -45.88
N SER A 25 -24.46 5.36 -46.41
CA SER A 25 -24.54 6.80 -46.30
C SER A 25 -25.55 7.25 -45.24
N CYS A 26 -25.18 8.39 -44.56
CA CYS A 26 -26.01 9.42 -43.89
C CYS A 26 -26.85 9.01 -42.67
N SER A 27 -26.66 9.68 -41.48
CA SER A 27 -26.92 11.12 -41.29
C SER A 27 -26.40 11.60 -39.92
N SER A 28 -25.86 12.78 -39.96
CA SER A 28 -25.75 13.86 -38.95
C SER A 28 -25.77 13.53 -37.43
N ASP A 29 -24.62 13.66 -36.75
CA ASP A 29 -24.39 14.72 -35.75
C ASP A 29 -22.90 14.74 -35.33
N GLY A 30 -22.35 15.93 -35.22
CA GLY A 30 -21.09 16.51 -34.87
C GLY A 30 -19.80 15.69 -34.66
N PRO A 31 -18.65 16.19 -35.09
CA PRO A 31 -17.41 15.43 -35.09
C PRO A 31 -16.75 15.41 -33.71
N ILE A 32 -16.46 14.21 -33.23
CA ILE A 32 -15.46 13.98 -32.18
C ILE A 32 -14.10 14.23 -32.81
N VAL A 33 -13.41 15.28 -32.37
CA VAL A 33 -12.03 15.61 -32.80
C VAL A 33 -11.07 14.66 -32.12
N VAL A 34 -10.63 13.62 -32.83
CA VAL A 34 -9.43 12.85 -32.47
C VAL A 34 -8.23 13.72 -32.82
N ARG A 35 -7.49 14.17 -31.80
CA ARG A 35 -6.22 14.88 -32.00
C ARG A 35 -5.13 13.85 -32.28
N ASP A 36 -4.50 14.00 -33.45
CA ASP A 36 -3.31 13.33 -33.92
C ASP A 36 -2.11 13.62 -32.96
N PRO A 37 -1.35 12.61 -32.49
CA PRO A 37 -0.19 12.82 -31.62
C PRO A 37 1.07 13.08 -32.45
N ASN A 38 1.25 14.28 -32.92
CA ASN A 38 2.56 14.74 -33.40
C ASN A 38 3.14 15.77 -32.43
N PRO A 39 4.36 15.58 -31.91
CA PRO A 39 4.95 16.50 -30.96
C PRO A 39 5.39 17.77 -31.66
N VAL A 40 4.77 18.89 -31.29
CA VAL A 40 5.30 20.22 -31.61
C VAL A 40 6.37 20.52 -30.57
N ILE A 41 7.62 20.55 -31.02
CA ILE A 41 8.75 21.08 -30.24
C ILE A 41 8.56 22.60 -30.17
N VAL A 42 8.24 23.12 -28.99
CA VAL A 42 8.33 24.54 -28.69
C VAL A 42 9.50 24.72 -27.75
N GLU A 43 10.63 25.20 -28.31
CA GLU A 43 11.67 25.83 -27.51
C GLU A 43 11.12 27.13 -26.91
N SER A 44 10.98 27.16 -25.61
CA SER A 44 10.91 28.39 -24.82
C SER A 44 11.50 28.09 -23.46
N ALA A 45 12.77 28.46 -23.32
CA ALA A 45 13.43 28.59 -22.04
C ALA A 45 12.73 29.70 -21.25
N THR A 46 11.85 29.33 -20.34
CA THR A 46 11.37 30.21 -19.28
C THR A 46 11.91 29.62 -17.97
N THR A 47 12.79 30.37 -17.36
CA THR A 47 13.34 30.14 -16.03
C THR A 47 12.16 29.97 -15.06
N ILE A 48 11.90 28.73 -14.66
CA ILE A 48 10.98 28.42 -13.56
C ILE A 48 11.74 28.82 -12.31
N ALA A 49 11.27 29.87 -11.64
CA ALA A 49 11.67 30.16 -10.28
C ALA A 49 11.46 28.90 -9.43
N GLN A 50 12.48 28.51 -8.67
CA GLN A 50 12.35 27.46 -7.66
C GLN A 50 11.25 27.92 -6.69
N GLU A 51 10.10 27.27 -6.74
CA GLU A 51 9.15 27.34 -5.65
C GLU A 51 9.84 26.75 -4.41
N GLU A 52 9.93 27.57 -3.39
CA GLU A 52 10.51 27.19 -2.11
C GLU A 52 9.73 26.01 -1.56
N ASN A 53 10.46 24.96 -1.24
CA ASN A 53 9.96 23.77 -0.56
C ASN A 53 9.23 24.21 0.73
N PRO A 54 7.92 23.98 0.87
CA PRO A 54 7.17 24.42 2.06
C PRO A 54 7.64 23.78 3.36
N TRP A 55 8.52 22.79 3.30
CA TRP A 55 9.08 22.08 4.43
C TRP A 55 10.41 22.65 4.96
N ALA A 56 10.96 23.71 4.35
CA ALA A 56 12.22 24.33 4.78
C ALA A 56 12.08 25.35 5.92
N SER A 57 10.86 25.65 6.39
CA SER A 57 10.62 26.73 7.35
C SER A 57 10.41 26.32 8.81
N ALA A 58 10.60 25.05 9.15
CA ALA A 58 10.61 24.62 10.57
C ALA A 58 12.03 24.34 11.02
N GLY A 59 12.83 25.39 11.32
CA GLY A 59 14.14 25.16 11.92
C GLY A 59 15.25 26.17 11.65
N ALA A 60 14.95 27.43 11.38
CA ALA A 60 15.95 28.49 11.36
C ALA A 60 15.70 29.49 12.51
N SER A 61 16.18 29.17 13.71
CA SER A 61 16.37 30.16 14.77
C SER A 61 17.83 30.60 14.78
N ASP A 62 18.03 31.92 14.80
CA ASP A 62 19.27 32.66 14.78
C ASP A 62 20.43 32.00 15.56
N SER A 63 21.54 31.85 14.86
CA SER A 63 22.83 31.50 15.47
C SER A 63 23.46 32.70 16.15
N SER A 64 23.27 32.84 17.45
CA SER A 64 24.20 33.58 18.31
C SER A 64 25.24 32.61 18.83
N SER A 65 26.50 32.84 18.46
CA SER A 65 27.70 32.08 18.82
C SER A 65 27.98 32.15 20.30
N GLY A 66 27.54 31.11 21.05
CA GLY A 66 28.08 30.72 22.34
C GLY A 66 28.85 29.40 22.21
N PRO A 67 29.81 29.07 23.08
CA PRO A 67 30.52 27.81 22.98
C PRO A 67 29.52 26.65 23.15
N SER A 68 29.39 25.82 22.10
CA SER A 68 28.57 24.62 22.12
C SER A 68 28.91 23.74 23.31
N PRO A 69 27.93 23.32 24.13
CA PRO A 69 28.18 22.29 25.12
C PRO A 69 28.60 21.02 24.39
N LYS A 70 29.67 20.36 24.87
CA LYS A 70 30.03 19.01 24.45
C LYS A 70 28.85 18.10 24.78
N VAL A 71 28.03 17.77 23.75
CA VAL A 71 26.96 16.79 23.87
C VAL A 71 27.62 15.45 24.14
N THR A 72 27.46 14.96 25.35
CA THR A 72 27.73 13.56 25.68
C THR A 72 26.81 12.69 24.88
N THR A 73 27.34 11.78 24.08
CA THR A 73 26.64 10.92 23.12
C THR A 73 25.91 9.73 23.78
N SER A 74 25.07 9.98 24.77
CA SER A 74 24.11 8.99 25.27
C SER A 74 22.73 9.41 24.74
N GLY A 75 22.18 8.65 23.81
CA GLY A 75 20.88 8.95 23.20
C GLY A 75 19.69 8.46 24.00
N GLY A 76 19.94 7.88 25.18
CA GLY A 76 18.89 7.27 26.00
C GLY A 76 18.24 6.03 25.38
N SER A 77 17.32 5.40 26.11
CA SER A 77 16.49 4.30 25.62
C SER A 77 15.04 4.76 25.50
N ALA A 78 14.40 4.47 24.38
CA ALA A 78 13.02 4.89 24.11
C ALA A 78 12.02 3.79 24.43
N LEU A 79 10.86 4.18 25.01
CA LEU A 79 9.68 3.35 25.10
C LEU A 79 8.66 3.78 24.01
N ILE A 80 8.32 2.87 23.12
CA ILE A 80 7.41 3.09 21.99
C ILE A 80 6.19 2.21 22.14
N LEU A 81 5.02 2.82 22.14
CA LEU A 81 3.75 2.13 22.22
C LEU A 81 3.19 1.86 20.82
N LEU A 82 2.90 0.59 20.55
CA LEU A 82 2.37 0.12 19.27
C LEU A 82 0.92 -0.33 19.40
N ALA A 83 0.19 -0.23 18.29
CA ALA A 83 -1.10 -0.88 18.17
C ALA A 83 -0.94 -2.38 18.36
N GLY A 84 -1.91 -3.00 19.03
CA GLY A 84 -2.07 -4.43 18.95
C GLY A 84 -2.36 -4.85 17.51
N GLY A 85 -1.91 -6.02 17.17
CA GLY A 85 -2.13 -6.58 15.84
C GLY A 85 -1.46 -7.95 15.78
N PRO A 86 -1.55 -8.72 14.70
CA PRO A 86 -0.87 -9.98 14.62
C PRO A 86 0.65 -9.73 14.70
N MET A 87 1.16 -9.75 15.93
CA MET A 87 2.59 -9.97 16.16
C MET A 87 2.91 -11.40 15.72
N PRO A 88 4.10 -11.65 15.20
CA PRO A 88 4.42 -12.97 14.67
C PRO A 88 4.41 -14.03 15.78
N ILE A 89 3.33 -14.80 15.86
CA ILE A 89 3.12 -15.86 16.87
C ILE A 89 4.26 -16.91 16.80
N THR A 90 4.78 -17.15 15.60
CA THR A 90 5.83 -18.14 15.33
C THR A 90 7.25 -17.60 15.42
N GLY A 91 7.42 -16.30 15.66
CA GLY A 91 8.70 -15.60 15.72
C GLY A 91 8.96 -14.66 14.54
N TRP A 92 9.99 -13.86 14.67
CA TRP A 92 10.37 -12.80 13.75
C TRP A 92 11.10 -13.38 12.54
N THR A 93 10.47 -13.31 11.36
CA THR A 93 11.04 -13.88 10.14
C THR A 93 11.10 -12.86 9.01
N PRO A 94 12.14 -12.89 8.15
CA PRO A 94 12.22 -12.00 6.99
C PRO A 94 11.16 -12.28 5.93
N TRP A 95 10.60 -13.50 5.92
CA TRP A 95 9.60 -13.96 4.95
C TRP A 95 8.16 -13.85 5.42
N ASP A 96 7.91 -13.24 6.58
CA ASP A 96 6.56 -13.01 7.05
C ASP A 96 5.95 -11.79 6.31
N HIS A 97 4.90 -12.03 5.54
CA HIS A 97 4.22 -10.98 4.77
C HIS A 97 2.96 -10.47 5.44
N VAL A 98 2.51 -11.15 6.48
CA VAL A 98 1.38 -10.72 7.31
C VAL A 98 1.84 -9.77 8.41
N CYS A 99 3.09 -9.29 8.31
CA CYS A 99 3.68 -8.33 9.22
C CYS A 99 2.87 -7.01 9.22
N SER A 100 2.12 -6.77 10.29
CA SER A 100 1.38 -5.53 10.51
C SER A 100 2.34 -4.34 10.61
N TRP A 101 1.84 -3.11 10.64
CA TRP A 101 2.72 -1.94 10.84
C TRP A 101 3.42 -1.97 12.18
N SER A 102 2.78 -2.49 13.22
CA SER A 102 3.42 -2.71 14.52
C SER A 102 4.58 -3.71 14.38
N CYS A 103 4.36 -4.81 13.69
CA CYS A 103 5.41 -5.76 13.34
C CYS A 103 6.52 -5.10 12.51
N ARG A 104 6.18 -4.30 11.49
CA ARG A 104 7.16 -3.58 10.66
C ARG A 104 7.95 -2.54 11.45
N ASN A 105 7.32 -1.81 12.39
CA ASN A 105 8.03 -0.88 13.27
C ASN A 105 9.18 -1.54 14.03
N VAL A 106 9.04 -2.82 14.35
CA VAL A 106 10.08 -3.61 15.02
C VAL A 106 11.06 -4.21 14.00
N LEU A 107 10.53 -4.91 12.99
CA LEU A 107 11.33 -5.73 12.09
C LEU A 107 12.25 -4.88 11.19
N ASP A 108 11.76 -3.72 10.72
CA ASP A 108 12.52 -2.82 9.85
C ASP A 108 13.65 -2.10 10.60
N GLN A 109 13.73 -2.19 11.95
CA GLN A 109 14.89 -1.73 12.73
C GLN A 109 16.02 -2.76 12.78
N VAL A 110 15.72 -4.01 12.43
CA VAL A 110 16.66 -5.14 12.50
C VAL A 110 17.03 -5.64 11.10
N LEU A 111 16.04 -5.72 10.21
CA LEU A 111 16.20 -6.22 8.85
C LEU A 111 15.96 -5.10 7.84
N GLU A 112 17.02 -4.56 7.27
CA GLU A 112 16.92 -3.61 6.17
C GLU A 112 16.66 -4.30 4.83
N THR A 113 16.22 -3.52 3.86
CA THR A 113 15.89 -3.96 2.49
C THR A 113 16.91 -3.44 1.48
N LEU A 114 16.95 -4.02 0.29
CA LEU A 114 17.83 -3.56 -0.79
C LEU A 114 17.45 -2.16 -1.29
N ALA A 115 16.17 -1.84 -1.33
CA ALA A 115 15.61 -0.53 -1.63
C ALA A 115 14.66 -0.08 -0.52
N ILE A 116 14.18 1.14 -0.59
CA ILE A 116 13.19 1.72 0.34
C ILE A 116 12.13 2.48 -0.45
N VAL A 117 10.86 2.38 -0.02
CA VAL A 117 9.78 3.22 -0.52
C VAL A 117 9.85 4.59 0.15
N LEU A 118 9.75 5.63 -0.64
CA LEU A 118 9.71 7.03 -0.22
C LEU A 118 8.26 7.46 0.03
N PRO A 119 8.05 8.57 0.73
CA PRO A 119 6.72 9.05 1.05
C PRO A 119 5.79 9.27 -0.16
N ASP A 120 6.31 9.69 -1.30
CA ASP A 120 5.55 9.89 -2.53
C ASP A 120 5.27 8.60 -3.32
N GLY A 121 5.67 7.43 -2.76
CA GLY A 121 5.55 6.12 -3.42
C GLY A 121 6.66 5.81 -4.43
N SER A 122 7.65 6.71 -4.61
CA SER A 122 8.88 6.38 -5.35
C SER A 122 9.81 5.50 -4.52
N THR A 123 10.92 5.05 -5.09
CA THR A 123 11.91 4.23 -4.40
C THR A 123 13.29 4.86 -4.41
N ALA A 124 14.10 4.46 -3.44
CA ALA A 124 15.53 4.76 -3.42
C ALA A 124 16.33 3.52 -3.02
N PRO A 125 17.57 3.36 -3.52
CA PRO A 125 18.49 2.33 -3.04
C PRO A 125 18.81 2.52 -1.56
N LEU A 126 18.81 1.43 -0.77
CA LEU A 126 19.18 1.42 0.65
C LEU A 126 20.44 0.61 0.86
N LEU A 127 20.38 -0.72 1.01
CA LEU A 127 21.57 -1.60 1.03
C LEU A 127 22.18 -1.77 -0.35
N ALA A 128 21.40 -1.65 -1.40
CA ALA A 128 21.93 -1.46 -2.75
C ALA A 128 22.53 -0.05 -2.88
N GLU A 129 23.58 0.07 -3.68
CA GLU A 129 24.11 1.33 -4.18
C GLU A 129 23.37 1.73 -5.47
N GLN A 130 23.07 0.72 -6.32
CA GLN A 130 22.36 0.89 -7.59
C GLN A 130 21.43 -0.28 -7.86
N ILE A 131 20.29 0.01 -8.49
CA ILE A 131 19.30 -0.97 -8.96
C ILE A 131 18.88 -0.52 -10.35
N GLU A 132 19.29 -1.26 -11.38
CA GLU A 132 19.16 -0.84 -12.77
C GLU A 132 18.55 -1.93 -13.65
N PRO A 133 17.47 -1.63 -14.41
CA PRO A 133 16.93 -2.56 -15.39
C PRO A 133 17.76 -2.56 -16.68
N ASN A 134 17.74 -3.68 -17.38
CA ASN A 134 18.12 -3.66 -18.78
C ASN A 134 16.98 -3.07 -19.65
N PRO A 135 17.21 -2.70 -20.92
CA PRO A 135 16.18 -2.11 -21.78
C PRO A 135 14.93 -2.97 -21.99
N SER A 136 15.01 -4.27 -21.80
CA SER A 136 13.87 -5.19 -21.92
C SER A 136 13.12 -5.39 -20.60
N MET A 137 13.63 -4.87 -19.47
CA MET A 137 13.11 -5.06 -18.12
C MET A 137 12.99 -6.55 -17.71
N LEU A 138 13.70 -7.44 -18.41
CA LEU A 138 13.80 -8.86 -18.08
C LEU A 138 14.94 -9.18 -17.12
N ASN A 139 15.87 -8.26 -16.97
CA ASN A 139 17.01 -8.40 -16.08
C ASN A 139 17.27 -7.09 -15.35
N TRP A 140 17.46 -7.20 -14.04
CA TRP A 140 17.82 -6.08 -13.18
C TRP A 140 19.17 -6.35 -12.54
N THR A 141 20.08 -5.40 -12.67
CA THR A 141 21.37 -5.46 -11.99
C THR A 141 21.27 -4.73 -10.67
N VAL A 142 21.66 -5.39 -9.58
CA VAL A 142 21.74 -4.81 -8.24
C VAL A 142 23.19 -4.78 -7.83
N THR A 143 23.71 -3.59 -7.56
CA THR A 143 25.05 -3.38 -6.99
C THR A 143 24.91 -3.07 -5.53
N LEU A 144 25.52 -3.88 -4.67
CA LEU A 144 25.49 -3.71 -3.21
C LEU A 144 26.52 -2.65 -2.78
N ARG A 145 26.21 -1.94 -1.71
CA ARG A 145 27.24 -1.14 -1.01
C ARG A 145 28.34 -2.06 -0.50
N ARG A 146 29.56 -1.55 -0.50
CA ARG A 146 30.70 -2.26 0.07
C ARG A 146 30.74 -2.08 1.58
N ASP A 147 31.44 -2.96 2.27
CA ASP A 147 31.66 -2.90 3.72
C ASP A 147 30.39 -3.00 4.59
N LEU A 148 29.29 -3.56 4.02
CA LEU A 148 28.12 -3.91 4.79
C LEU A 148 28.34 -5.18 5.60
N ASN A 149 27.99 -5.13 6.89
CA ASN A 149 28.04 -6.29 7.77
C ASN A 149 26.69 -6.51 8.45
N PHE A 150 26.38 -7.75 8.75
CA PHE A 150 25.34 -8.11 9.70
C PHE A 150 25.76 -7.75 11.13
N SER A 151 24.78 -7.65 12.02
CA SER A 151 25.00 -7.37 13.44
C SER A 151 25.85 -8.42 14.18
N ASP A 152 26.11 -9.57 13.56
CA ASP A 152 27.03 -10.60 14.05
C ASP A 152 28.43 -10.53 13.41
N GLY A 153 28.72 -9.48 12.64
CA GLY A 153 30.00 -9.20 12.01
C GLY A 153 30.25 -9.91 10.67
N ARG A 154 29.34 -10.73 10.20
CA ARG A 154 29.46 -11.40 8.88
C ARG A 154 29.23 -10.41 7.75
N PRO A 155 29.97 -10.52 6.62
CA PRO A 155 29.81 -9.60 5.50
C PRO A 155 28.52 -9.87 4.71
N VAL A 156 27.93 -8.80 4.16
CA VAL A 156 26.83 -8.89 3.19
C VAL A 156 27.40 -8.94 1.78
N THR A 157 27.15 -10.02 1.08
CA THR A 157 27.63 -10.26 -0.29
C THR A 157 26.49 -10.67 -1.22
N ALA A 158 26.72 -10.59 -2.53
CA ALA A 158 25.75 -11.06 -3.53
C ALA A 158 25.37 -12.55 -3.36
N ASN A 159 26.28 -13.38 -2.87
CA ASN A 159 25.99 -14.77 -2.55
C ASN A 159 24.98 -14.90 -1.40
N VAL A 160 25.09 -14.08 -0.36
CA VAL A 160 24.15 -14.08 0.77
C VAL A 160 22.75 -13.65 0.30
N ILE A 161 22.64 -12.67 -0.59
CA ILE A 161 21.35 -12.27 -1.16
C ILE A 161 20.73 -13.41 -1.97
N LYS A 162 21.53 -14.08 -2.81
CA LYS A 162 21.08 -15.25 -3.56
C LYS A 162 20.63 -16.39 -2.64
N ASP A 163 21.39 -16.68 -1.59
CA ASP A 163 21.05 -17.71 -0.60
C ASP A 163 19.75 -17.36 0.14
N GLY A 164 19.54 -16.08 0.47
CA GLY A 164 18.30 -15.56 1.04
C GLY A 164 17.09 -15.80 0.14
N TYR A 165 17.23 -15.52 -1.15
CA TYR A 165 16.21 -15.82 -2.16
C TYR A 165 15.90 -17.33 -2.21
N GLU A 166 16.90 -18.20 -2.14
CA GLU A 166 16.70 -19.65 -2.09
C GLU A 166 15.97 -20.09 -0.81
N GLU A 167 16.16 -19.39 0.29
CA GLU A 167 15.37 -19.62 1.51
C GLU A 167 13.89 -19.22 1.30
N PHE A 168 13.60 -18.13 0.62
CA PHE A 168 12.23 -17.75 0.25
C PHE A 168 11.54 -18.85 -0.58
N LEU A 169 12.23 -19.46 -1.54
CA LEU A 169 11.69 -20.54 -2.38
C LEU A 169 11.30 -21.80 -1.56
N LYS A 170 11.92 -22.03 -0.40
CA LYS A 170 11.61 -23.17 0.48
C LYS A 170 10.35 -22.94 1.32
N ARG A 171 9.80 -21.71 1.33
CA ARG A 171 8.64 -21.34 2.13
C ARG A 171 7.32 -21.70 1.45
N GLY A 172 6.21 -21.47 2.15
CA GLY A 172 4.87 -21.83 1.69
C GLY A 172 4.37 -21.07 0.45
N GLU A 173 3.13 -21.37 0.06
CA GLU A 173 2.53 -20.83 -1.17
C GLU A 173 2.45 -19.30 -1.21
N VAL A 174 2.29 -18.63 -0.06
CA VAL A 174 2.22 -17.16 -0.01
C VAL A 174 3.52 -16.54 -0.48
N THR A 175 4.68 -17.00 0.03
CA THR A 175 5.99 -16.50 -0.40
C THR A 175 6.25 -16.82 -1.88
N ARG A 176 5.92 -18.04 -2.30
CA ARG A 176 6.02 -18.42 -3.72
C ARG A 176 5.08 -17.60 -4.60
N GLY A 177 3.92 -17.19 -4.07
CA GLY A 177 3.01 -16.26 -4.71
C GLY A 177 3.68 -14.92 -5.00
N LEU A 178 4.26 -14.28 -3.99
CA LEU A 178 4.97 -13.01 -4.15
C LEU A 178 6.10 -13.09 -5.18
N LEU A 179 6.84 -14.20 -5.21
CA LEU A 179 7.91 -14.38 -6.19
C LEU A 179 7.37 -14.51 -7.62
N ARG A 180 6.21 -15.17 -7.81
CA ARG A 180 5.52 -15.24 -9.10
C ARG A 180 5.00 -13.88 -9.52
N ASP A 181 4.34 -13.16 -8.61
CA ASP A 181 3.77 -11.83 -8.87
C ASP A 181 4.87 -10.83 -9.21
N ALA A 182 6.04 -10.92 -8.54
CA ALA A 182 7.25 -10.19 -8.89
C ALA A 182 7.91 -10.68 -10.19
N ARG A 183 7.46 -11.83 -10.75
CA ARG A 183 8.00 -12.46 -11.97
C ARG A 183 9.48 -12.88 -11.85
N ILE A 184 10.00 -13.03 -10.63
CA ILE A 184 11.40 -13.42 -10.38
C ILE A 184 11.59 -14.90 -10.71
N ASN A 185 12.44 -15.18 -11.68
CA ASN A 185 12.80 -16.52 -12.11
C ASN A 185 14.07 -17.02 -11.42
N ALA A 186 15.11 -16.17 -11.35
CA ALA A 186 16.39 -16.54 -10.75
C ALA A 186 17.19 -15.33 -10.29
N ILE A 187 18.10 -15.55 -9.33
CA ILE A 187 19.16 -14.60 -8.97
C ILE A 187 20.52 -15.19 -9.35
N LYS A 188 21.30 -14.44 -10.12
CA LYS A 188 22.63 -14.80 -10.60
C LYS A 188 23.67 -13.87 -9.98
N VAL A 189 24.67 -14.41 -9.31
CA VAL A 189 25.80 -13.64 -8.80
C VAL A 189 26.74 -13.31 -9.96
N LEU A 190 27.06 -12.04 -10.15
CA LEU A 190 27.98 -11.54 -11.17
C LEU A 190 29.37 -11.36 -10.60
N ASP A 191 29.47 -10.78 -9.39
CA ASP A 191 30.67 -10.70 -8.58
C ASP A 191 30.33 -10.65 -7.08
N GLU A 192 31.29 -10.35 -6.21
CA GLU A 192 31.11 -10.35 -4.76
C GLU A 192 30.01 -9.37 -4.28
N TYR A 193 29.85 -8.23 -4.98
CA TYR A 193 28.91 -7.16 -4.62
C TYR A 193 27.89 -6.86 -5.72
N GLN A 194 27.81 -7.70 -6.74
CA GLN A 194 26.88 -7.50 -7.83
C GLN A 194 26.11 -8.76 -8.18
N LEU A 195 24.80 -8.62 -8.33
CA LEU A 195 23.92 -9.69 -8.74
C LEU A 195 22.96 -9.23 -9.84
N MET A 196 22.43 -10.19 -10.57
CA MET A 196 21.38 -9.97 -11.56
C MET A 196 20.13 -10.75 -11.17
N ILE A 197 18.99 -10.07 -11.16
CA ILE A 197 17.66 -10.66 -11.02
C ILE A 197 17.13 -10.92 -12.43
N ASP A 198 16.88 -12.18 -12.73
CA ASP A 198 16.35 -12.65 -14.02
C ASP A 198 14.84 -12.87 -13.88
N LEU A 199 14.05 -12.30 -14.76
CA LEU A 199 12.60 -12.32 -14.72
C LEU A 199 12.02 -13.22 -15.81
N SER A 200 10.87 -13.84 -15.55
CA SER A 200 10.12 -14.63 -16.54
C SER A 200 9.39 -13.75 -17.55
N GLU A 201 9.04 -12.53 -17.16
CA GLU A 201 8.37 -11.52 -17.97
C GLU A 201 8.87 -10.13 -17.55
N PRO A 202 8.74 -9.08 -18.39
CA PRO A 202 9.13 -7.73 -18.03
C PRO A 202 8.40 -7.25 -16.77
N ASN A 203 9.15 -6.64 -15.84
CA ASN A 203 8.59 -5.98 -14.68
C ASN A 203 9.36 -4.68 -14.43
N PRO A 204 8.73 -3.50 -14.57
CA PRO A 204 9.36 -2.20 -14.36
C PRO A 204 9.50 -1.81 -12.88
N SER A 205 8.98 -2.62 -11.96
CA SER A 205 8.79 -2.26 -10.54
C SER A 205 9.57 -3.17 -9.57
N ILE A 206 10.67 -3.74 -10.03
CA ILE A 206 11.52 -4.59 -9.17
C ILE A 206 12.13 -3.81 -8.02
N ASP A 207 12.41 -2.54 -8.18
CA ASP A 207 12.85 -1.63 -7.13
C ASP A 207 11.82 -1.55 -5.97
N VAL A 208 10.53 -1.47 -6.28
CA VAL A 208 9.44 -1.53 -5.28
C VAL A 208 9.39 -2.91 -4.61
N VAL A 209 9.53 -4.00 -5.37
CA VAL A 209 9.62 -5.37 -4.83
C VAL A 209 10.78 -5.50 -3.85
N LEU A 210 11.94 -4.92 -4.19
CA LEU A 210 13.13 -4.94 -3.36
C LEU A 210 13.07 -3.98 -2.16
N ALA A 211 12.12 -3.08 -2.11
CA ALA A 211 11.79 -2.27 -0.93
C ALA A 211 10.84 -3.00 0.04
N GLY A 212 10.22 -4.09 -0.40
CA GLY A 212 9.29 -4.92 0.36
C GLY A 212 9.94 -6.15 1.00
N PRO A 213 9.12 -7.13 1.44
CA PRO A 213 9.59 -8.33 2.11
C PRO A 213 10.62 -9.15 1.34
N LEU A 214 10.53 -9.18 -0.01
CA LEU A 214 11.46 -9.91 -0.86
C LEU A 214 12.85 -9.25 -0.94
N GLY A 215 12.95 -7.97 -0.58
CA GLY A 215 14.22 -7.24 -0.51
C GLY A 215 14.91 -7.30 0.84
N ARG A 216 14.30 -7.91 1.88
CA ARG A 216 14.90 -8.01 3.21
C ARG A 216 16.17 -8.83 3.21
N VAL A 217 17.22 -8.25 3.81
CA VAL A 217 18.56 -8.86 3.91
C VAL A 217 18.77 -9.38 5.31
N PHE A 218 19.14 -10.66 5.43
CA PHE A 218 19.34 -11.34 6.69
C PHE A 218 20.48 -12.36 6.62
N SER A 219 21.05 -12.70 7.76
CA SER A 219 22.10 -13.72 7.86
C SER A 219 21.51 -15.12 7.65
N VAL A 220 21.64 -15.65 6.44
CA VAL A 220 21.17 -17.00 6.07
C VAL A 220 21.91 -18.05 6.91
N GLU A 221 23.18 -17.83 7.19
CA GLU A 221 23.97 -18.74 8.02
C GLU A 221 23.44 -18.81 9.45
N ALA A 222 23.10 -17.66 10.07
CA ALA A 222 22.46 -17.63 11.39
C ALA A 222 21.13 -18.38 11.38
N ALA A 223 20.29 -18.13 10.34
CA ALA A 223 19.00 -18.79 10.19
C ALA A 223 19.10 -20.31 10.00
N ARG A 224 20.16 -20.80 9.36
CA ARG A 224 20.41 -22.24 9.15
C ARG A 224 21.04 -22.92 10.36
N ASN A 225 21.96 -22.24 11.04
CA ASN A 225 22.71 -22.81 12.17
C ASN A 225 21.85 -22.99 13.42
N ASP A 226 21.00 -22.01 13.75
CA ASP A 226 20.04 -22.10 14.85
C ASP A 226 18.71 -21.43 14.48
N PRO A 227 17.82 -22.15 13.78
CA PRO A 227 16.52 -21.60 13.37
C PRO A 227 15.67 -21.11 14.55
N ALA A 228 15.77 -21.79 15.72
CA ALA A 228 14.96 -21.44 16.87
C ALA A 228 15.46 -20.14 17.56
N ALA A 229 16.76 -19.92 17.61
CA ALA A 229 17.32 -18.65 18.08
C ALA A 229 17.03 -17.52 17.08
N PHE A 230 17.17 -17.78 15.78
CA PHE A 230 16.91 -16.80 14.73
C PHE A 230 15.45 -16.29 14.77
N LEU A 231 14.46 -17.17 15.02
CA LEU A 231 13.06 -16.76 15.16
C LEU A 231 12.81 -15.81 16.33
N ARG A 232 13.66 -15.82 17.35
CA ARG A 232 13.55 -14.96 18.53
C ARG A 232 14.42 -13.71 18.46
N SER A 233 15.46 -13.74 17.64
CA SER A 233 16.46 -12.68 17.49
C SER A 233 17.06 -12.76 16.10
N PRO A 234 16.35 -12.29 15.05
CA PRO A 234 16.87 -12.33 13.69
C PRO A 234 18.13 -11.47 13.57
N VAL A 235 19.07 -11.94 12.75
CA VAL A 235 20.32 -11.26 12.48
C VAL A 235 20.22 -10.55 11.14
N GLY A 236 20.27 -9.23 11.17
CA GLY A 236 20.17 -8.33 10.01
C GLY A 236 21.25 -7.26 10.01
N THR A 237 21.07 -6.28 9.14
CA THR A 237 21.98 -5.14 8.92
C THR A 237 21.54 -3.87 9.63
N GLY A 238 20.38 -3.91 10.28
CA GLY A 238 19.69 -2.74 10.80
C GLY A 238 20.42 -2.02 11.94
N PRO A 239 19.92 -0.80 12.28
CA PRO A 239 20.49 0.04 13.32
C PRO A 239 20.37 -0.55 14.73
N PHE A 240 19.52 -1.55 14.91
CA PHE A 240 19.31 -2.18 16.20
C PHE A 240 19.40 -3.71 16.13
N VAL A 241 19.77 -4.32 17.24
CA VAL A 241 19.86 -5.77 17.45
C VAL A 241 18.74 -6.20 18.38
N MET A 242 17.90 -7.14 17.95
CA MET A 242 16.83 -7.67 18.77
C MET A 242 17.39 -8.55 19.90
N GLN A 243 16.93 -8.31 21.13
CA GLN A 243 17.19 -9.22 22.23
C GLN A 243 16.28 -10.45 22.13
N PRO A 244 16.70 -11.62 22.65
CA PRO A 244 15.90 -12.84 22.55
C PRO A 244 14.46 -12.63 23.07
N TRP A 245 13.52 -12.62 22.14
CA TRP A 245 12.12 -12.33 22.43
C TRP A 245 11.31 -13.59 22.76
N GLN A 246 10.28 -13.43 23.57
CA GLN A 246 9.26 -14.44 23.87
C GLN A 246 7.87 -13.84 23.69
N LEU A 247 6.90 -14.67 23.31
CA LEU A 247 5.52 -14.25 23.16
C LEU A 247 5.00 -13.59 24.45
N ASP A 248 4.17 -12.57 24.30
CA ASP A 248 3.56 -11.77 25.39
C ASP A 248 4.57 -11.02 26.28
N THR A 249 5.79 -10.76 25.78
CA THR A 249 6.77 -9.92 26.46
C THR A 249 7.08 -8.68 25.62
N PRO A 250 7.47 -7.55 26.28
CA PRO A 250 7.98 -6.38 25.57
C PRO A 250 9.13 -6.75 24.65
N ILE A 251 9.16 -6.14 23.46
CA ILE A 251 10.23 -6.38 22.48
C ILE A 251 11.34 -5.37 22.75
N ARG A 252 12.56 -5.87 22.99
CA ARG A 252 13.72 -5.04 23.30
C ARG A 252 14.76 -5.11 22.22
N LEU A 253 15.16 -3.95 21.75
CA LEU A 253 16.25 -3.77 20.80
C LEU A 253 17.39 -2.98 21.49
N THR A 254 18.62 -3.33 21.18
CA THR A 254 19.83 -2.57 21.60
C THR A 254 20.51 -1.99 20.36
N ALA A 255 21.20 -0.88 20.52
CA ALA A 255 21.90 -0.24 19.41
C ALA A 255 22.93 -1.19 18.76
N ASN A 256 22.90 -1.27 17.46
CA ASN A 256 23.97 -1.86 16.66
C ASN A 256 25.11 -0.83 16.52
N ARG A 257 26.16 -0.93 17.31
CA ARG A 257 27.26 0.05 17.31
C ARG A 257 28.19 -0.06 16.08
N ASP A 258 28.07 -1.15 15.33
CA ASP A 258 28.77 -1.37 14.06
C ASP A 258 27.85 -1.07 12.86
N TYR A 259 26.78 -0.29 13.09
CA TYR A 259 25.85 0.08 12.02
C TYR A 259 26.55 0.92 10.95
N TRP A 260 26.30 0.61 9.71
CA TRP A 260 27.03 1.14 8.55
C TRP A 260 26.76 2.62 8.22
N ARG A 261 25.68 3.22 8.75
CA ARG A 261 25.32 4.62 8.47
C ARG A 261 25.80 5.57 9.55
N THR A 262 26.03 6.81 9.09
CA THR A 262 26.23 7.98 9.96
C THR A 262 25.08 8.97 9.75
N GLY A 263 24.78 9.78 10.75
CA GLY A 263 23.85 10.88 10.65
C GLY A 263 24.37 12.01 9.76
N SER A 264 23.52 12.98 9.43
CA SER A 264 23.85 14.11 8.57
C SER A 264 25.00 14.98 9.12
N ASN A 265 25.22 14.95 10.42
CA ASN A 265 26.33 15.64 11.12
C ASN A 265 27.60 14.79 11.25
N GLY A 266 27.60 13.56 10.72
CA GLY A 266 28.70 12.60 10.82
C GLY A 266 28.73 11.76 12.10
N ASP A 267 27.76 11.91 13.00
CA ASP A 267 27.65 11.09 14.19
C ASP A 267 27.33 9.62 13.82
N PRO A 268 27.92 8.63 14.51
CA PRO A 268 27.52 7.23 14.33
C PRO A 268 26.03 7.03 14.68
N LEU A 269 25.34 6.23 13.87
CA LEU A 269 23.96 5.81 14.15
C LEU A 269 23.93 4.39 14.72
N PRO A 270 22.86 3.99 15.44
CA PRO A 270 21.74 4.83 15.88
C PRO A 270 22.12 5.74 17.04
N LEU A 271 21.37 6.84 17.20
CA LEU A 271 21.58 7.78 18.32
C LEU A 271 21.05 7.20 19.64
N LEU A 272 19.92 6.51 19.63
CA LEU A 272 19.38 5.80 20.79
C LEU A 272 20.30 4.62 21.21
N ASP A 273 20.36 4.36 22.52
CA ASP A 273 21.03 3.16 23.06
C ASP A 273 20.19 1.89 22.93
N GLY A 274 18.87 2.05 22.86
CA GLY A 274 17.93 0.95 22.68
C GLY A 274 16.49 1.42 22.53
N ILE A 275 15.64 0.47 22.19
CA ILE A 275 14.21 0.67 22.06
C ILE A 275 13.48 -0.46 22.78
N THR A 276 12.45 -0.11 23.54
CA THR A 276 11.46 -1.07 24.04
C THR A 276 10.15 -0.80 23.32
N PHE A 277 9.57 -1.81 22.68
CA PHE A 277 8.23 -1.74 22.12
C PHE A 277 7.26 -2.48 23.05
N GLU A 278 6.15 -1.81 23.36
CA GLU A 278 5.04 -2.38 24.13
C GLU A 278 3.73 -2.25 23.36
N GLU A 279 2.90 -3.28 23.48
CA GLU A 279 1.58 -3.31 22.86
C GLU A 279 0.54 -2.70 23.79
N VAL A 280 -0.16 -1.67 23.30
CA VAL A 280 -1.31 -1.06 23.95
C VAL A 280 -2.42 -0.94 22.90
N GLN A 281 -3.49 -1.72 23.05
CA GLN A 281 -4.54 -1.85 22.03
C GLN A 281 -5.28 -0.53 21.76
N ASP A 282 -5.65 0.15 22.83
CA ASP A 282 -6.44 1.38 22.74
C ASP A 282 -5.58 2.58 22.32
N GLU A 283 -6.01 3.24 21.23
CA GLU A 283 -5.24 4.31 20.58
C GLU A 283 -5.22 5.60 21.42
N GLN A 284 -6.30 5.92 22.09
CA GLN A 284 -6.37 7.08 22.97
C GLN A 284 -5.46 6.88 24.18
N THR A 285 -5.46 5.69 24.75
CA THR A 285 -4.59 5.32 25.87
C THR A 285 -3.11 5.45 25.49
N ARG A 286 -2.74 5.08 24.25
CA ARG A 286 -1.34 5.24 23.78
C ARG A 286 -0.92 6.72 23.81
N VAL A 287 -1.72 7.58 23.20
CA VAL A 287 -1.43 9.02 23.15
C VAL A 287 -1.41 9.65 24.55
N GLU A 288 -2.36 9.27 25.42
CA GLU A 288 -2.42 9.76 26.79
C GLU A 288 -1.17 9.35 27.62
N LYS A 289 -0.68 8.14 27.46
CA LYS A 289 0.58 7.69 28.11
C LYS A 289 1.78 8.51 27.67
N VAL A 290 1.87 8.88 26.39
CA VAL A 290 2.93 9.79 25.92
C VAL A 290 2.74 11.19 26.53
N ARG A 291 1.51 11.69 26.60
CA ARG A 291 1.19 12.98 27.21
C ARG A 291 1.55 13.04 28.70
N MET A 292 1.39 11.93 29.42
CA MET A 292 1.74 11.82 30.84
C MET A 292 3.23 11.55 31.08
N GLY A 293 4.03 11.34 30.02
CA GLY A 293 5.44 10.98 30.11
C GLY A 293 5.69 9.53 30.55
N GLU A 294 4.67 8.66 30.50
CA GLU A 294 4.80 7.22 30.78
C GLU A 294 5.41 6.45 29.61
N ALA A 295 5.45 7.05 28.40
CA ALA A 295 6.11 6.56 27.21
C ALA A 295 6.70 7.73 26.42
N ASP A 296 7.69 7.45 25.59
CA ASP A 296 8.34 8.46 24.76
C ASP A 296 7.62 8.68 23.42
N PHE A 297 7.11 7.57 22.84
CA PHE A 297 6.47 7.61 21.53
C PHE A 297 5.26 6.68 21.49
N ALA A 298 4.32 7.02 20.60
CA ALA A 298 3.19 6.16 20.27
C ALA A 298 2.92 6.19 18.76
N GLN A 299 2.46 5.07 18.23
CA GLN A 299 1.89 4.98 16.90
C GLN A 299 0.37 5.01 16.99
N THR A 300 -0.29 5.74 16.10
CA THR A 300 -1.76 5.75 16.00
C THR A 300 -2.22 5.93 14.55
N ARG A 301 -3.45 5.46 14.27
CA ARG A 301 -4.22 5.71 13.05
C ARG A 301 -5.63 6.21 13.38
N SER A 302 -5.92 6.43 14.64
CA SER A 302 -7.17 7.05 15.06
C SER A 302 -7.13 8.53 14.77
N ALA A 303 -8.00 9.01 13.90
CA ALA A 303 -8.12 10.44 13.61
C ALA A 303 -8.35 11.25 14.90
N LEU A 304 -9.22 10.76 15.79
CA LEU A 304 -9.46 11.40 17.09
C LEU A 304 -8.20 11.44 17.98
N ALA A 305 -7.40 10.36 18.00
CA ALA A 305 -6.17 10.33 18.79
C ALA A 305 -5.10 11.29 18.21
N ILE A 306 -5.03 11.39 16.89
CA ILE A 306 -4.14 12.33 16.18
C ILE A 306 -4.55 13.78 16.50
N GLU A 307 -5.84 14.09 16.44
CA GLU A 307 -6.39 15.43 16.76
C GLU A 307 -6.12 15.81 18.22
N ASN A 308 -6.42 14.91 19.15
CA ASN A 308 -6.12 15.12 20.59
C ASN A 308 -4.61 15.33 20.84
N ALA A 309 -3.75 14.68 20.06
CA ALA A 309 -2.31 14.92 20.14
C ALA A 309 -1.92 16.30 19.60
N ARG A 310 -2.54 16.76 18.49
CA ARG A 310 -2.33 18.09 17.92
C ARG A 310 -2.77 19.20 18.87
N ASP A 311 -3.86 19.02 19.59
CA ASP A 311 -4.37 19.95 20.58
C ASP A 311 -3.53 20.02 21.87
N SER A 312 -2.53 19.17 21.96
CA SER A 312 -1.62 19.10 23.10
C SER A 312 -0.21 19.58 22.72
N GLU A 313 0.72 19.65 23.67
CA GLU A 313 2.12 20.00 23.41
C GLU A 313 2.96 18.82 22.87
N LEU A 314 2.34 17.78 22.31
CA LEU A 314 3.02 16.63 21.75
C LEU A 314 3.55 16.90 20.35
N ILE A 315 4.61 16.20 19.97
CA ILE A 315 5.12 16.21 18.60
C ILE A 315 4.27 15.23 17.78
N VAL A 316 3.65 15.72 16.71
CA VAL A 316 2.81 14.92 15.82
C VAL A 316 3.45 14.87 14.43
N VAL A 317 3.83 13.67 14.01
CA VAL A 317 4.35 13.41 12.67
C VAL A 317 3.37 12.51 11.95
N SER A 318 2.50 13.08 11.13
CA SER A 318 1.41 12.37 10.48
C SER A 318 1.45 12.48 8.97
N ARG A 319 0.83 11.50 8.30
CA ARG A 319 0.71 11.46 6.85
C ARG A 319 -0.47 10.60 6.41
N SER A 320 -1.14 11.03 5.33
CA SER A 320 -2.10 10.18 4.62
C SER A 320 -1.37 9.05 3.87
N GLU A 321 -1.99 7.89 3.84
CA GLU A 321 -1.48 6.69 3.17
C GLU A 321 -2.27 6.43 1.88
N ASP A 322 -1.64 5.77 0.91
CA ASP A 322 -2.33 5.17 -0.24
C ASP A 322 -3.15 3.93 0.20
N ASN A 323 -3.97 4.12 1.23
CA ASN A 323 -4.81 3.11 1.86
C ASN A 323 -6.13 3.76 2.23
N VAL A 324 -7.18 3.41 1.50
CA VAL A 324 -8.47 4.08 1.56
C VAL A 324 -9.57 3.13 2.05
N GLY A 325 -10.38 3.60 3.00
CA GLY A 325 -11.62 2.95 3.40
C GLY A 325 -12.64 3.05 2.27
N VAL A 326 -13.34 1.96 2.00
CA VAL A 326 -14.33 1.90 0.91
C VAL A 326 -15.57 1.12 1.32
N ILE A 327 -16.69 1.44 0.67
CA ILE A 327 -17.81 0.51 0.54
C ILE A 327 -17.59 -0.23 -0.78
N LEU A 328 -17.25 -1.49 -0.69
CA LEU A 328 -16.91 -2.35 -1.82
C LEU A 328 -18.17 -2.98 -2.41
N PHE A 329 -18.31 -2.97 -3.71
CA PHE A 329 -19.41 -3.59 -4.44
C PHE A 329 -18.98 -4.89 -5.14
N ASN A 330 -19.80 -5.92 -5.04
CA ASN A 330 -19.66 -7.14 -5.83
C ASN A 330 -20.43 -6.97 -7.15
N THR A 331 -19.73 -6.58 -8.21
CA THR A 331 -20.33 -6.12 -9.47
C THR A 331 -21.01 -7.21 -10.30
N ILE A 332 -21.04 -8.46 -9.84
CA ILE A 332 -21.81 -9.54 -10.48
C ILE A 332 -23.07 -9.92 -9.72
N ARG A 333 -23.36 -9.26 -8.59
CA ARG A 333 -24.55 -9.52 -7.76
C ARG A 333 -25.67 -8.56 -8.11
N PRO A 334 -26.82 -9.04 -8.62
CA PRO A 334 -27.98 -8.17 -8.80
C PRO A 334 -28.50 -7.60 -7.47
N PRO A 335 -28.88 -6.33 -7.40
CA PRO A 335 -28.92 -5.34 -8.48
C PRO A 335 -27.62 -4.52 -8.67
N ILE A 336 -26.56 -4.81 -7.89
CA ILE A 336 -25.28 -4.09 -7.91
C ILE A 336 -24.48 -4.36 -9.20
N ASP A 337 -24.83 -5.35 -9.99
CA ASP A 337 -24.28 -5.60 -11.31
C ASP A 337 -24.59 -4.47 -12.31
N ASP A 338 -25.65 -3.69 -12.09
CA ASP A 338 -25.98 -2.52 -12.90
C ASP A 338 -25.25 -1.26 -12.42
N VAL A 339 -24.51 -0.61 -13.31
CA VAL A 339 -23.75 0.60 -12.99
C VAL A 339 -24.63 1.77 -12.58
N ARG A 340 -25.89 1.84 -13.05
CA ARG A 340 -26.86 2.87 -12.64
C ARG A 340 -27.13 2.78 -11.15
N VAL A 341 -27.27 1.55 -10.61
CA VAL A 341 -27.48 1.32 -9.19
C VAL A 341 -26.24 1.75 -8.40
N ARG A 342 -25.03 1.30 -8.79
CA ARG A 342 -23.79 1.68 -8.08
C ARG A 342 -23.56 3.20 -8.04
N ARG A 343 -23.81 3.87 -9.19
CA ARG A 343 -23.72 5.34 -9.26
C ARG A 343 -24.78 6.03 -8.38
N ALA A 344 -25.99 5.49 -8.35
CA ALA A 344 -27.04 6.03 -7.50
C ALA A 344 -26.70 5.90 -6.03
N LEU A 345 -26.10 4.77 -5.61
CA LEU A 345 -25.65 4.57 -4.23
C LEU A 345 -24.57 5.60 -3.83
N GLN A 346 -23.59 5.86 -4.70
CA GLN A 346 -22.60 6.93 -4.46
C GLN A 346 -23.28 8.32 -4.35
N LEU A 347 -24.17 8.65 -5.28
CA LEU A 347 -24.85 9.95 -5.28
C LEU A 347 -25.82 10.13 -4.10
N ALA A 348 -26.33 9.04 -3.52
CA ALA A 348 -27.13 9.08 -2.31
C ALA A 348 -26.28 9.22 -1.03
N SER A 349 -24.98 9.00 -1.11
CA SER A 349 -24.09 8.97 0.07
C SER A 349 -23.41 10.31 0.32
N SER A 350 -23.45 10.75 1.58
CA SER A 350 -22.69 11.88 2.13
C SER A 350 -21.43 11.34 2.79
N GLN A 351 -20.29 11.40 2.11
CA GLN A 351 -19.03 10.90 2.66
C GLN A 351 -18.66 11.59 3.98
N ASN A 352 -18.90 12.89 4.10
CA ASN A 352 -18.64 13.63 5.34
C ASN A 352 -19.41 13.07 6.52
N GLU A 353 -20.73 12.81 6.36
CA GLU A 353 -21.57 12.25 7.44
C GLU A 353 -21.14 10.81 7.78
N LEU A 354 -20.71 10.02 6.79
CA LEU A 354 -20.18 8.66 7.03
C LEU A 354 -18.86 8.69 7.80
N ILE A 355 -17.96 9.62 7.47
CA ILE A 355 -16.70 9.80 8.19
C ILE A 355 -16.98 10.28 9.62
N GLU A 356 -17.88 11.25 9.79
CA GLU A 356 -18.28 11.75 11.11
C GLU A 356 -18.92 10.64 11.96
N ALA A 357 -19.78 9.81 11.40
CA ALA A 357 -20.39 8.69 12.10
C ALA A 357 -19.35 7.63 12.54
N SER A 358 -18.29 7.43 11.74
CA SER A 358 -17.27 6.42 12.05
C SER A 358 -16.18 6.89 13.01
N ALA A 359 -15.80 8.15 12.98
CA ALA A 359 -14.61 8.63 13.69
C ALA A 359 -14.79 9.99 14.40
N GLY A 360 -15.98 10.58 14.31
CA GLY A 360 -16.30 11.88 14.89
C GLY A 360 -16.07 13.05 13.92
N ALA A 361 -16.61 14.22 14.28
CA ALA A 361 -16.51 15.43 13.46
C ALA A 361 -15.04 15.83 13.27
N GLY A 362 -14.67 16.16 12.04
CA GLY A 362 -13.30 16.55 11.68
C GLY A 362 -12.33 15.39 11.44
N ALA A 363 -12.80 14.16 11.41
CA ALA A 363 -11.97 12.95 11.35
C ALA A 363 -11.35 12.63 9.97
N GLY A 364 -11.08 13.61 9.14
CA GLY A 364 -10.40 13.49 7.87
C GLY A 364 -11.23 13.95 6.68
N GLU A 365 -10.59 14.07 5.54
CA GLU A 365 -11.19 14.53 4.30
C GLU A 365 -11.74 13.35 3.46
N PRO A 366 -12.87 13.54 2.75
CA PRO A 366 -13.38 12.55 1.82
C PRO A 366 -12.37 12.18 0.73
N ALA A 367 -12.14 10.91 0.53
CA ALA A 367 -11.35 10.41 -0.58
C ALA A 367 -12.18 10.38 -1.88
N THR A 368 -11.57 10.76 -2.98
CA THR A 368 -12.20 10.78 -4.31
C THR A 368 -11.63 9.73 -5.24
N GLN A 369 -10.55 9.08 -4.83
CA GLN A 369 -9.87 8.03 -5.58
C GLN A 369 -9.01 7.15 -4.66
N TRP A 370 -8.35 6.20 -5.26
CA TRP A 370 -7.47 5.25 -4.57
C TRP A 370 -6.26 5.88 -3.90
N PHE A 371 -5.56 6.76 -4.61
CA PHE A 371 -4.31 7.36 -4.16
C PHE A 371 -4.57 8.61 -3.32
N ALA A 372 -3.72 8.84 -2.30
CA ALA A 372 -3.73 10.05 -1.50
C ALA A 372 -3.20 11.25 -2.31
N PRO A 373 -3.56 12.50 -1.96
CA PRO A 373 -3.11 13.68 -2.70
C PRO A 373 -1.59 13.83 -2.84
N GLU A 374 -0.83 13.31 -1.87
CA GLU A 374 0.64 13.37 -1.84
C GLU A 374 1.30 12.26 -2.67
N SER A 375 0.51 11.29 -3.15
CA SER A 375 1.01 10.21 -3.99
C SER A 375 1.39 10.71 -5.38
N ARG A 376 2.52 10.24 -5.90
CA ARG A 376 2.90 10.51 -7.30
C ARG A 376 1.89 9.94 -8.33
N TRP A 377 0.98 9.09 -7.87
CA TRP A 377 -0.07 8.48 -8.69
C TRP A 377 -1.40 9.20 -8.61
N TRP A 378 -1.48 10.32 -7.87
CA TRP A 378 -2.69 11.10 -7.75
C TRP A 378 -3.15 11.66 -9.10
N SER A 379 -4.44 11.50 -9.42
CA SER A 379 -5.08 12.11 -10.60
C SER A 379 -6.01 13.25 -10.17
N GLY A 380 -5.61 14.48 -10.45
CA GLY A 380 -6.48 15.64 -10.22
C GLY A 380 -7.78 15.58 -11.02
N LEU A 381 -7.73 15.04 -12.24
CA LEU A 381 -8.91 14.90 -13.09
C LEU A 381 -9.91 13.87 -12.54
N ALA A 382 -9.43 12.72 -12.05
CA ALA A 382 -10.31 11.73 -11.43
C ALA A 382 -10.95 12.27 -10.16
N ALA A 383 -10.21 13.06 -9.36
CA ALA A 383 -10.74 13.72 -8.18
C ALA A 383 -11.83 14.75 -8.52
N GLU A 384 -11.63 15.56 -9.57
CA GLU A 384 -12.62 16.53 -10.05
C GLU A 384 -13.90 15.85 -10.56
N LEU A 385 -13.76 14.71 -11.22
CA LEU A 385 -14.90 13.98 -11.81
C LEU A 385 -15.59 13.03 -10.84
N TRP A 386 -15.06 12.84 -9.62
CA TRP A 386 -15.71 12.04 -8.59
C TRP A 386 -17.04 12.70 -8.19
N PRO A 387 -18.18 11.98 -8.29
CA PRO A 387 -19.48 12.59 -8.03
C PRO A 387 -19.69 12.81 -6.53
N GLY A 388 -19.99 14.05 -6.16
CA GLY A 388 -20.49 14.37 -4.83
C GLY A 388 -21.92 13.87 -4.61
N GLN A 389 -22.48 14.09 -3.40
CA GLN A 389 -23.85 13.75 -3.09
C GLN A 389 -24.84 14.54 -3.97
N ASP A 390 -25.73 13.83 -4.62
CA ASP A 390 -26.90 14.35 -5.36
C ASP A 390 -28.07 13.36 -5.28
N THR A 391 -28.84 13.46 -4.22
CA THR A 391 -29.98 12.55 -3.96
C THR A 391 -31.06 12.63 -5.05
N ALA A 392 -31.21 13.78 -5.71
CA ALA A 392 -32.18 13.91 -6.80
C ALA A 392 -31.75 13.08 -8.01
N LYS A 393 -30.47 13.16 -8.38
CA LYS A 393 -29.89 12.37 -9.46
C LYS A 393 -29.83 10.88 -9.11
N ALA A 394 -29.55 10.54 -7.83
CA ALA A 394 -29.63 9.18 -7.34
C ALA A 394 -31.02 8.56 -7.58
N LYS A 395 -32.08 9.27 -7.20
CA LYS A 395 -33.49 8.85 -7.45
C LYS A 395 -33.78 8.62 -8.93
N GLU A 396 -33.34 9.54 -9.78
CA GLU A 396 -33.54 9.41 -11.24
C GLU A 396 -32.91 8.10 -11.78
N LEU A 397 -31.67 7.78 -11.38
CA LEU A 397 -31.00 6.55 -11.81
C LEU A 397 -31.66 5.30 -11.24
N LEU A 398 -32.11 5.33 -9.99
CA LEU A 398 -32.85 4.22 -9.37
C LEU A 398 -34.19 4.00 -10.05
N GLU A 399 -34.96 5.06 -10.39
CA GLU A 399 -36.20 4.98 -11.11
C GLU A 399 -36.02 4.40 -12.52
N GLN A 400 -34.93 4.78 -13.21
CA GLN A 400 -34.56 4.19 -14.48
C GLN A 400 -34.32 2.68 -14.37
N TYR A 401 -33.63 2.21 -13.32
CA TYR A 401 -33.39 0.80 -13.08
C TYR A 401 -34.68 0.07 -12.67
N ILE A 402 -35.43 0.60 -11.70
CA ILE A 402 -36.65 -0.02 -11.16
C ILE A 402 -37.74 -0.20 -12.23
N ASN A 403 -37.85 0.75 -13.16
CA ASN A 403 -38.82 0.70 -14.23
C ASN A 403 -38.32 -0.06 -15.48
N ASP A 404 -37.09 -0.53 -15.48
CA ASP A 404 -36.55 -1.34 -16.57
C ASP A 404 -37.16 -2.74 -16.54
N GLY A 405 -37.88 -3.11 -17.60
CA GLY A 405 -38.46 -4.45 -17.71
C GLY A 405 -37.46 -5.60 -17.80
N LYS A 406 -36.15 -5.27 -17.86
CA LYS A 406 -35.01 -6.22 -17.88
C LYS A 406 -34.09 -6.08 -16.66
N ARG A 407 -34.59 -5.47 -15.57
CA ARG A 407 -33.79 -5.34 -14.34
C ARG A 407 -33.21 -6.68 -13.89
N SER A 408 -31.95 -6.68 -13.49
CA SER A 408 -31.17 -7.89 -13.23
C SER A 408 -31.64 -8.68 -11.99
N ASP A 409 -32.23 -8.00 -11.00
CA ASP A 409 -32.74 -8.60 -9.76
C ASP A 409 -34.10 -9.34 -9.96
N LYS A 410 -34.64 -9.36 -11.19
CA LYS A 410 -35.88 -10.07 -11.58
C LYS A 410 -37.13 -9.66 -10.81
N LYS A 411 -37.12 -8.53 -10.11
CA LYS A 411 -38.32 -7.96 -9.48
C LYS A 411 -39.24 -7.32 -10.55
N GLN A 412 -40.50 -7.06 -10.17
CA GLN A 412 -41.42 -6.38 -11.06
C GLN A 412 -41.05 -4.90 -11.24
N PRO A 413 -41.34 -4.30 -12.41
CA PRO A 413 -41.17 -2.85 -12.55
C PRO A 413 -41.95 -2.10 -11.46
N GLY A 414 -41.28 -1.14 -10.82
CA GLY A 414 -41.81 -0.37 -9.69
C GLY A 414 -41.52 -0.94 -8.32
N ASP A 415 -41.06 -2.21 -8.19
CA ASP A 415 -40.66 -2.78 -6.92
C ASP A 415 -39.34 -2.14 -6.44
N LYS A 416 -39.27 -1.85 -5.14
CA LYS A 416 -38.03 -1.36 -4.52
C LYS A 416 -36.87 -2.32 -4.69
N ILE A 417 -35.67 -1.77 -4.69
CA ILE A 417 -34.40 -2.51 -4.64
C ILE A 417 -34.20 -3.06 -3.21
N SER A 418 -33.72 -4.29 -3.08
CA SER A 418 -33.20 -4.83 -1.81
C SER A 418 -31.69 -4.96 -1.90
N LEU A 419 -30.98 -4.45 -0.89
CA LEU A 419 -29.53 -4.50 -0.80
C LEU A 419 -29.10 -5.15 0.52
N ASP A 420 -28.15 -6.07 0.45
CA ASP A 420 -27.43 -6.56 1.63
C ASP A 420 -26.16 -5.74 1.83
N LEU A 421 -26.05 -5.10 2.99
CA LEU A 421 -24.92 -4.29 3.40
C LEU A 421 -24.25 -4.92 4.62
N GLN A 422 -23.01 -5.36 4.46
CA GLN A 422 -22.28 -6.11 5.48
C GLN A 422 -21.07 -5.32 5.98
N CYS A 423 -20.76 -5.42 7.27
CA CYS A 423 -19.53 -4.89 7.85
C CYS A 423 -19.04 -5.71 9.05
N THR A 424 -17.92 -5.31 9.63
CA THR A 424 -17.41 -5.94 10.87
C THR A 424 -18.13 -5.42 12.10
N ASP A 425 -18.09 -6.21 13.17
CA ASP A 425 -18.62 -5.93 14.51
C ASP A 425 -17.78 -4.89 15.28
N ASP A 426 -17.31 -3.85 14.59
CA ASP A 426 -16.63 -2.70 15.16
C ASP A 426 -17.64 -1.57 15.40
N ILE A 427 -17.66 -0.99 16.60
CA ILE A 427 -18.67 0.00 17.00
C ILE A 427 -18.70 1.26 16.11
N HIS A 428 -17.53 1.67 15.60
CA HIS A 428 -17.40 2.83 14.73
C HIS A 428 -17.88 2.52 13.31
N LEU A 429 -17.54 1.34 12.80
CA LEU A 429 -18.03 0.88 11.51
C LEU A 429 -19.51 0.55 11.53
N ASP A 430 -20.05 0.06 12.64
CA ASP A 430 -21.48 -0.17 12.84
C ASP A 430 -22.29 1.14 12.75
N ALA A 431 -21.79 2.22 13.38
CA ALA A 431 -22.41 3.54 13.27
C ALA A 431 -22.41 4.07 11.82
N MET A 432 -21.29 3.92 11.12
CA MET A 432 -21.16 4.32 9.71
C MET A 432 -22.11 3.55 8.80
N ILE A 433 -22.21 2.23 8.98
CA ILE A 433 -23.07 1.38 8.15
C ILE A 433 -24.54 1.75 8.33
N ARG A 434 -24.95 2.04 9.55
CA ARG A 434 -26.31 2.48 9.86
C ARG A 434 -26.62 3.82 9.19
N GLU A 435 -25.72 4.78 9.28
CA GLU A 435 -25.84 6.06 8.59
C GLU A 435 -25.95 5.86 7.06
N LEU A 436 -25.10 4.98 6.49
CA LEU A 436 -25.12 4.67 5.06
C LEU A 436 -26.46 4.05 4.63
N ALA A 437 -26.99 3.12 5.41
CA ALA A 437 -28.28 2.49 5.16
C ALA A 437 -29.41 3.54 5.19
N GLU A 438 -29.43 4.43 6.18
CA GLU A 438 -30.41 5.52 6.27
C GLU A 438 -30.33 6.46 5.06
N GLN A 439 -29.13 6.81 4.60
CA GLN A 439 -28.94 7.65 3.43
C GLN A 439 -29.48 6.98 2.15
N TRP A 440 -29.22 5.69 1.95
CA TRP A 440 -29.74 4.95 0.79
C TRP A 440 -31.24 4.78 0.84
N GLU A 441 -31.81 4.47 2.01
CA GLU A 441 -33.26 4.33 2.21
C GLU A 441 -34.01 5.66 2.11
N SER A 442 -33.35 6.80 2.36
CA SER A 442 -33.91 8.15 2.22
C SER A 442 -34.36 8.44 0.77
N THR A 443 -33.84 7.70 -0.21
CA THR A 443 -34.31 7.77 -1.59
C THR A 443 -35.76 7.29 -1.75
N GLY A 444 -36.26 6.47 -0.81
CA GLY A 444 -37.56 5.84 -0.84
C GLY A 444 -37.68 4.63 -1.79
N LEU A 445 -36.60 4.30 -2.50
CA LEU A 445 -36.56 3.29 -3.58
C LEU A 445 -35.69 2.06 -3.23
N ILE A 446 -35.04 2.09 -2.09
CA ILE A 446 -34.14 1.03 -1.59
C ILE A 446 -34.63 0.58 -0.20
N ASP A 447 -34.57 -0.70 0.07
CA ASP A 447 -34.64 -1.30 1.38
C ASP A 447 -33.28 -1.99 1.65
N VAL A 448 -32.61 -1.63 2.76
CA VAL A 448 -31.28 -2.15 3.13
C VAL A 448 -31.43 -3.20 4.21
N ASN A 449 -30.76 -4.33 4.02
CA ASN A 449 -30.59 -5.38 5.03
C ASN A 449 -29.16 -5.30 5.59
N GLU A 450 -29.05 -4.74 6.79
CA GLU A 450 -27.75 -4.58 7.46
C GLU A 450 -27.35 -5.86 8.16
N GLU A 451 -26.10 -6.27 8.03
CA GLU A 451 -25.53 -7.41 8.74
C GLU A 451 -24.15 -7.08 9.29
N THR A 452 -23.99 -7.21 10.60
CA THR A 452 -22.68 -7.05 11.28
C THR A 452 -22.12 -8.43 11.60
N ILE A 453 -20.87 -8.69 11.19
CA ILE A 453 -20.22 -9.98 11.36
C ILE A 453 -18.80 -9.82 11.90
N THR A 454 -18.22 -10.89 12.43
CA THR A 454 -16.83 -10.84 12.92
C THR A 454 -15.87 -10.53 11.75
N ARG A 455 -14.77 -9.86 12.06
CA ARG A 455 -13.73 -9.56 11.05
C ARG A 455 -13.28 -10.81 10.26
N SER A 456 -13.06 -11.92 10.95
CA SER A 456 -12.70 -13.18 10.28
C SER A 456 -13.81 -13.72 9.39
N GLY A 457 -15.06 -13.57 9.82
CA GLY A 457 -16.25 -13.92 9.03
C GLY A 457 -16.35 -13.08 7.76
N LEU A 458 -16.14 -11.76 7.87
CA LEU A 458 -16.15 -10.87 6.71
C LEU A 458 -15.03 -11.23 5.70
N ILE A 459 -13.81 -11.43 6.19
CA ILE A 459 -12.69 -11.86 5.34
C ILE A 459 -13.04 -13.15 4.60
N GLN A 460 -13.65 -14.12 5.30
CA GLN A 460 -14.07 -15.38 4.68
C GLN A 460 -15.18 -15.19 3.64
N ARG A 461 -16.14 -14.29 3.87
CA ARG A 461 -17.19 -13.99 2.87
C ARG A 461 -16.63 -13.28 1.64
N VAL A 462 -15.70 -12.36 1.81
CA VAL A 462 -15.12 -11.57 0.71
C VAL A 462 -14.10 -12.38 -0.08
N LEU A 463 -13.13 -13.01 0.60
CA LEU A 463 -12.02 -13.74 -0.03
C LEU A 463 -12.29 -15.23 -0.19
N GLY A 464 -13.18 -15.82 0.62
CA GLY A 464 -13.40 -17.25 0.68
C GLY A 464 -12.17 -18.02 1.21
N SER A 465 -12.22 -19.34 1.11
CA SER A 465 -11.01 -20.17 1.18
C SER A 465 -10.41 -20.21 -0.21
N VAL A 466 -9.36 -19.47 -0.46
CA VAL A 466 -8.68 -19.35 -1.77
C VAL A 466 -8.23 -20.73 -2.29
N THR A 467 -8.02 -21.69 -1.38
CA THR A 467 -7.58 -23.05 -1.72
C THR A 467 -8.72 -23.99 -2.11
N ASP A 468 -9.95 -23.72 -1.67
CA ASP A 468 -11.01 -24.75 -1.72
C ASP A 468 -12.09 -24.50 -2.76
N ARG A 469 -12.15 -23.33 -3.39
CA ARG A 469 -13.24 -22.97 -4.31
C ARG A 469 -12.77 -22.24 -5.56
N PRO A 470 -12.28 -22.94 -6.58
CA PRO A 470 -12.06 -22.33 -7.88
C PRO A 470 -13.36 -21.65 -8.38
N GLY A 471 -13.28 -20.33 -8.65
CA GLY A 471 -14.44 -19.53 -9.09
C GLY A 471 -15.32 -18.97 -7.97
N PHE A 472 -14.83 -18.93 -6.73
CA PHE A 472 -15.48 -18.18 -5.66
C PHE A 472 -15.46 -16.68 -5.97
N SER A 473 -16.64 -16.07 -6.01
CA SER A 473 -16.84 -14.67 -6.39
C SER A 473 -17.30 -13.77 -5.23
N GLY A 474 -17.02 -14.18 -4.00
CA GLY A 474 -17.51 -13.48 -2.80
C GLY A 474 -18.97 -13.77 -2.47
N ASP A 475 -19.31 -13.75 -1.18
CA ASP A 475 -20.66 -13.91 -0.66
C ASP A 475 -21.12 -12.62 0.02
N PHE A 476 -21.20 -11.55 -0.77
CA PHE A 476 -21.65 -10.22 -0.36
C PHE A 476 -22.22 -9.46 -1.56
N MET A 477 -23.03 -8.43 -1.32
CA MET A 477 -23.43 -7.41 -2.30
C MET A 477 -22.61 -6.13 -2.11
N ALA A 478 -22.73 -5.49 -0.95
CA ALA A 478 -21.96 -4.34 -0.53
C ALA A 478 -21.33 -4.61 0.84
N THR A 479 -20.09 -4.18 1.04
CA THR A 479 -19.39 -4.38 2.30
C THR A 479 -18.40 -3.28 2.60
N CYS A 480 -18.20 -2.97 3.89
CA CYS A 480 -17.06 -2.16 4.27
C CYS A 480 -15.76 -2.93 4.01
N TRP A 481 -14.80 -2.26 3.45
CA TRP A 481 -13.49 -2.84 3.14
C TRP A 481 -12.40 -1.76 3.18
N ARG A 482 -11.18 -2.19 3.04
CA ARG A 482 -10.05 -1.30 2.87
C ARG A 482 -9.20 -1.77 1.71
N VAL A 483 -8.84 -0.84 0.84
CA VAL A 483 -8.02 -1.09 -0.34
C VAL A 483 -6.80 -0.19 -0.33
N GLY A 484 -5.74 -0.58 -1.00
CA GLY A 484 -4.51 0.18 -1.10
C GLY A 484 -3.33 -0.51 -0.45
N GLY A 485 -2.21 0.18 -0.44
CA GLY A 485 -0.93 -0.26 0.09
C GLY A 485 0.22 0.37 -0.66
N GLU A 486 1.43 0.09 -0.22
CA GLU A 486 2.68 0.61 -0.79
C GLU A 486 3.13 -0.15 -2.05
N SER A 487 2.25 -0.95 -2.63
CA SER A 487 2.59 -1.75 -3.82
C SER A 487 2.61 -0.90 -5.08
N ASP A 488 3.37 -1.34 -6.05
CA ASP A 488 3.33 -0.74 -7.38
C ASP A 488 1.93 -0.85 -8.02
N PRO A 489 1.42 0.20 -8.71
CA PRO A 489 0.12 0.18 -9.34
C PRO A 489 -0.12 -1.00 -10.28
N ALA A 490 0.90 -1.44 -11.04
CA ALA A 490 0.76 -2.57 -11.95
C ALA A 490 0.37 -3.85 -11.18
N MET A 491 1.13 -4.17 -10.12
CA MET A 491 0.88 -5.36 -9.30
C MET A 491 -0.44 -5.25 -8.55
N MET A 492 -0.73 -4.06 -8.00
CA MET A 492 -1.94 -3.81 -7.23
C MET A 492 -3.20 -3.95 -8.09
N PHE A 493 -3.24 -3.29 -9.26
CA PHE A 493 -4.41 -3.34 -10.13
C PHE A 493 -4.56 -4.66 -10.87
N GLU A 494 -3.46 -5.36 -11.21
CA GLU A 494 -3.54 -6.73 -11.69
C GLU A 494 -4.20 -7.65 -10.64
N SER A 495 -3.81 -7.52 -9.39
CA SER A 495 -4.38 -8.31 -8.30
C SER A 495 -5.88 -8.06 -8.10
N LEU A 496 -6.33 -6.80 -8.23
CA LEU A 496 -7.69 -6.37 -7.87
C LEU A 496 -8.67 -6.36 -9.04
N PHE A 497 -8.21 -6.18 -10.26
CA PHE A 497 -9.04 -6.06 -11.46
C PHE A 497 -8.63 -6.99 -12.60
N GLY A 498 -7.62 -7.81 -12.39
CA GLY A 498 -7.24 -8.86 -13.32
C GLY A 498 -8.30 -9.97 -13.41
N PRO A 499 -8.15 -10.90 -14.34
CA PRO A 499 -9.10 -12.02 -14.49
C PRO A 499 -9.19 -12.84 -13.21
N ILE A 500 -10.40 -13.15 -12.72
CA ILE A 500 -10.65 -13.89 -11.45
C ILE A 500 -9.88 -15.21 -11.38
N ARG A 501 -9.65 -15.86 -12.53
CA ARG A 501 -8.89 -17.12 -12.60
C ARG A 501 -7.42 -16.99 -12.21
N THR A 502 -6.85 -15.80 -12.39
CA THR A 502 -5.43 -15.49 -12.12
C THR A 502 -5.27 -14.48 -11.00
N SER A 503 -6.30 -13.72 -10.69
CA SER A 503 -6.32 -12.66 -9.67
C SER A 503 -7.42 -12.95 -8.63
N PRO A 504 -7.17 -13.86 -7.67
CA PRO A 504 -8.15 -14.25 -6.66
C PRO A 504 -8.55 -13.09 -5.71
N LEU A 505 -7.80 -12.00 -5.72
CA LEU A 505 -8.10 -10.79 -4.96
C LEU A 505 -8.99 -9.80 -5.72
N ASN A 506 -9.42 -10.12 -6.96
CA ASN A 506 -10.46 -9.34 -7.64
C ASN A 506 -11.82 -9.56 -6.97
N VAL A 507 -11.95 -9.02 -5.77
CA VAL A 507 -13.15 -9.16 -4.92
C VAL A 507 -14.33 -8.35 -5.44
N THR A 508 -14.08 -7.33 -6.26
CA THR A 508 -15.15 -6.56 -6.92
C THR A 508 -15.83 -7.35 -8.02
N ASN A 509 -15.17 -8.38 -8.55
CA ASN A 509 -15.55 -9.11 -9.76
C ASN A 509 -15.74 -8.21 -10.99
N LEU A 510 -15.20 -6.99 -10.97
CA LEU A 510 -15.23 -6.10 -12.11
C LEU A 510 -14.35 -6.67 -13.22
N HIS A 511 -14.95 -6.90 -14.37
CA HIS A 511 -14.25 -7.27 -15.58
C HIS A 511 -14.41 -6.16 -16.62
N ASN A 512 -13.30 -5.54 -17.00
CA ASN A 512 -13.31 -4.42 -17.95
C ASN A 512 -12.02 -4.46 -18.79
N GLU A 513 -12.15 -4.62 -20.11
CA GLU A 513 -11.02 -4.73 -21.04
C GLU A 513 -10.16 -3.46 -21.06
N THR A 514 -10.74 -2.30 -20.81
CA THR A 514 -10.00 -1.02 -20.74
C THR A 514 -9.08 -1.01 -19.51
N LEU A 515 -9.58 -1.44 -18.34
CA LEU A 515 -8.75 -1.60 -17.14
C LEU A 515 -7.59 -2.57 -17.37
N THR A 516 -7.89 -3.74 -17.96
CA THR A 516 -6.86 -4.74 -18.28
C THR A 516 -5.78 -4.16 -19.21
N GLY A 517 -6.18 -3.42 -20.24
CA GLY A 517 -5.22 -2.78 -21.16
C GLY A 517 -4.30 -1.76 -20.50
N PHE A 518 -4.79 -0.99 -19.53
CA PHE A 518 -3.93 -0.06 -18.77
C PHE A 518 -3.04 -0.79 -17.75
N VAL A 519 -3.50 -1.87 -17.15
CA VAL A 519 -2.65 -2.74 -16.31
C VAL A 519 -1.50 -3.33 -17.13
N ASP A 520 -1.79 -3.83 -18.34
CA ASP A 520 -0.76 -4.33 -19.25
C ASP A 520 0.25 -3.24 -19.64
N LEU A 521 -0.21 -2.00 -19.84
CA LEU A 521 0.66 -0.84 -20.10
C LEU A 521 1.55 -0.52 -18.90
N LEU A 522 1.02 -0.60 -17.69
CA LEU A 522 1.81 -0.40 -16.46
C LEU A 522 2.92 -1.44 -16.31
N HIS A 523 2.68 -2.68 -16.73
CA HIS A 523 3.68 -3.75 -16.71
C HIS A 523 4.71 -3.63 -17.82
N SER A 524 4.36 -3.06 -18.98
CA SER A 524 5.21 -3.02 -20.16
C SER A 524 6.04 -1.74 -20.31
N SER A 525 5.78 -0.70 -19.50
CA SER A 525 6.48 0.58 -19.60
C SER A 525 7.28 0.89 -18.32
N SER A 526 8.55 1.29 -18.52
CA SER A 526 9.38 1.90 -17.47
C SER A 526 9.34 3.44 -17.49
N VAL A 527 8.65 4.03 -18.47
CA VAL A 527 8.54 5.48 -18.62
C VAL A 527 7.49 6.00 -17.64
N GLU A 528 7.92 6.75 -16.64
CA GLU A 528 7.06 7.21 -15.54
C GLU A 528 5.84 8.00 -16.02
N THR A 529 6.02 8.92 -16.97
CA THR A 529 4.89 9.71 -17.52
C THR A 529 3.84 8.84 -18.25
N VAL A 530 4.27 7.75 -18.89
CA VAL A 530 3.36 6.78 -19.50
C VAL A 530 2.61 6.01 -18.43
N ARG A 531 3.29 5.61 -17.36
CA ARG A 531 2.68 4.90 -16.23
C ARG A 531 1.71 5.80 -15.47
N GLN A 532 2.05 7.07 -15.23
CA GLN A 532 1.15 8.06 -14.62
C GLN A 532 -0.10 8.27 -15.47
N ALA A 533 0.05 8.41 -16.78
CA ALA A 533 -1.11 8.51 -17.68
C ALA A 533 -1.98 7.24 -17.65
N ALA A 534 -1.37 6.05 -17.57
CA ALA A 534 -2.13 4.80 -17.44
C ALA A 534 -2.90 4.73 -16.11
N VAL A 535 -2.28 5.13 -15.00
CA VAL A 535 -2.96 5.22 -13.69
C VAL A 535 -4.11 6.22 -13.74
N GLU A 536 -3.92 7.40 -14.33
CA GLU A 536 -5.01 8.37 -14.50
C GLU A 536 -6.20 7.74 -15.24
N GLN A 537 -5.95 7.05 -16.36
CA GLN A 537 -7.03 6.40 -17.11
C GLN A 537 -7.68 5.24 -16.33
N LEU A 538 -6.92 4.52 -15.51
CA LEU A 538 -7.47 3.55 -14.55
C LEU A 538 -8.42 4.24 -13.57
N MET A 539 -7.98 5.34 -12.93
CA MET A 539 -8.82 6.09 -11.99
C MET A 539 -10.10 6.60 -12.66
N LEU A 540 -10.02 7.16 -13.87
CA LEU A 540 -11.18 7.63 -14.63
C LEU A 540 -12.16 6.47 -14.94
N THR A 541 -11.62 5.30 -15.30
CA THR A 541 -12.45 4.12 -15.53
C THR A 541 -13.13 3.65 -14.24
N LEU A 542 -12.45 3.73 -13.08
CA LEU A 542 -13.08 3.41 -11.80
C LEU A 542 -14.19 4.42 -11.43
N VAL A 543 -14.02 5.72 -11.73
CA VAL A 543 -15.10 6.71 -11.60
C VAL A 543 -16.29 6.35 -12.49
N GLU A 544 -16.06 5.85 -13.71
CA GLU A 544 -17.13 5.43 -14.61
C GLU A 544 -17.83 4.15 -14.15
N GLN A 545 -17.07 3.15 -13.73
CA GLN A 545 -17.62 1.83 -13.38
C GLN A 545 -18.15 1.74 -11.96
N MET A 546 -17.71 2.64 -11.07
CA MET A 546 -18.12 2.74 -9.67
C MET A 546 -18.11 1.39 -8.93
N PRO A 547 -16.98 0.67 -8.85
CA PRO A 547 -16.93 -0.62 -8.18
C PRO A 547 -16.89 -0.48 -6.64
N MET A 548 -16.77 0.74 -6.14
CA MET A 548 -16.72 1.07 -4.71
C MET A 548 -17.07 2.53 -4.49
N ILE A 549 -17.44 2.86 -3.26
CA ILE A 549 -17.53 4.22 -2.75
C ILE A 549 -16.28 4.45 -1.90
N TYR A 550 -15.49 5.48 -2.20
CA TYR A 550 -14.37 5.87 -1.35
C TYR A 550 -14.90 6.59 -0.09
N LEU A 551 -14.25 6.38 1.05
CA LEU A 551 -14.56 7.06 2.31
C LEU A 551 -13.48 8.09 2.61
N SER A 552 -12.42 7.69 3.31
CA SER A 552 -11.27 8.54 3.62
C SER A 552 -9.98 7.76 3.52
N HIS A 553 -8.89 8.45 3.20
CA HIS A 553 -7.56 7.88 3.32
C HIS A 553 -7.21 7.67 4.78
N THR A 554 -6.47 6.59 5.07
CA THR A 554 -5.96 6.37 6.41
C THR A 554 -4.85 7.38 6.68
N GLU A 555 -5.00 8.18 7.73
CA GLU A 555 -3.88 8.94 8.28
C GLU A 555 -3.16 8.09 9.32
N SER A 556 -1.84 8.02 9.26
CA SER A 556 -1.00 7.41 10.28
C SER A 556 -0.13 8.45 10.93
N ALA A 557 0.09 8.34 12.24
CA ALA A 557 0.93 9.25 12.98
C ALA A 557 1.88 8.52 13.93
N LEU A 558 3.05 9.11 14.10
CA LEU A 558 3.95 8.91 15.22
C LEU A 558 3.82 10.11 16.15
N ILE A 559 3.54 9.84 17.40
CA ILE A 559 3.37 10.84 18.45
C ILE A 559 4.60 10.77 19.35
N GLY A 560 5.27 11.90 19.58
CA GLY A 560 6.41 12.01 20.47
C GLY A 560 6.13 12.93 21.65
N ARG A 561 6.68 12.62 22.83
CA ARG A 561 6.64 13.53 23.97
C ARG A 561 7.46 14.80 23.69
N LYS A 562 7.17 15.87 24.37
CA LYS A 562 7.97 17.11 24.35
C LYS A 562 9.43 16.82 24.72
N GLY A 563 10.35 17.44 24.03
CA GLY A 563 11.79 17.28 24.25
C GLY A 563 12.44 16.10 23.49
N THR A 564 11.66 15.33 22.72
CA THR A 564 12.26 14.37 21.76
C THR A 564 12.69 15.07 20.48
N GLU A 565 13.76 14.58 19.86
CA GLU A 565 14.33 15.14 18.62
C GLU A 565 14.40 14.06 17.53
N GLY A 566 14.40 14.49 16.26
CA GLY A 566 14.59 13.60 15.11
C GLY A 566 13.36 12.79 14.71
N LEU A 567 12.24 12.85 15.47
CA LEU A 567 11.02 12.21 15.04
C LEU A 567 10.52 12.89 13.75
N GLY A 568 10.23 12.10 12.74
CA GLY A 568 9.79 12.64 11.44
C GLY A 568 10.93 13.05 10.50
N SER A 569 12.19 12.96 10.92
CA SER A 569 13.36 13.24 10.08
C SER A 569 14.19 11.98 9.85
N TRP A 570 14.65 11.78 8.64
CA TRP A 570 15.54 10.69 8.28
C TRP A 570 16.30 11.01 6.99
N ALA A 571 17.60 10.76 6.96
CA ALA A 571 18.40 10.98 5.76
C ALA A 571 18.57 9.68 4.97
N LEU A 572 18.48 9.77 3.63
CA LEU A 572 18.91 8.68 2.75
C LEU A 572 20.43 8.51 2.78
N PRO A 573 20.96 7.35 2.34
CA PRO A 573 22.42 7.15 2.26
C PRO A 573 23.14 8.14 1.35
N ASP A 574 22.45 8.79 0.42
CA ASP A 574 22.96 9.85 -0.46
C ASP A 574 22.89 11.26 0.16
N GLY A 575 22.41 11.37 1.41
CA GLY A 575 22.30 12.61 2.17
C GLY A 575 21.00 13.40 1.98
N ARG A 576 20.10 12.97 1.09
CA ARG A 576 18.78 13.61 0.93
C ARG A 576 17.96 13.42 2.20
N GLN A 577 17.43 14.52 2.74
CA GLN A 577 16.51 14.48 3.87
C GLN A 577 15.16 13.97 3.40
N MET A 578 14.59 13.05 4.18
CA MET A 578 13.31 12.43 3.91
C MET A 578 12.41 12.46 5.14
N PHE A 579 11.17 12.11 4.96
CA PHE A 579 10.22 11.99 6.04
C PHE A 579 10.49 10.71 6.86
N GLY A 580 10.57 10.83 8.17
CA GLY A 580 10.99 9.77 9.09
C GLY A 580 9.93 8.71 9.36
N GLN A 581 8.81 8.70 8.63
CA GLN A 581 7.85 7.62 8.68
C GLN A 581 7.24 7.34 7.29
N VAL A 582 6.90 6.08 7.05
CA VAL A 582 6.10 5.66 5.90
C VAL A 582 5.03 4.70 6.41
N ALA A 583 3.77 5.01 6.15
CA ALA A 583 2.63 4.20 6.56
C ALA A 583 2.63 3.86 8.07
N GLY A 584 2.98 4.82 8.93
CA GLY A 584 3.06 4.63 10.38
C GLY A 584 4.24 3.78 10.87
N VAL A 585 5.18 3.45 9.98
CA VAL A 585 6.45 2.78 10.34
C VAL A 585 7.54 3.82 10.52
N GLY A 586 8.03 3.96 11.75
CA GLY A 586 9.03 4.97 12.13
C GLY A 586 10.46 4.58 11.74
N ARG A 587 11.28 5.60 11.50
CA ARG A 587 12.72 5.51 11.31
C ARG A 587 13.42 6.02 12.57
N TRP A 588 13.84 5.11 13.43
CA TRP A 588 14.27 5.42 14.80
C TRP A 588 15.78 5.66 14.97
N ALA A 589 16.57 5.45 13.91
CA ALA A 589 18.02 5.55 14.02
C ALA A 589 18.55 6.98 14.34
N GLU A 590 17.82 8.02 13.89
CA GLU A 590 18.21 9.43 14.08
C GLU A 590 17.43 10.12 15.20
N VAL A 591 16.63 9.36 15.96
CA VAL A 591 15.81 9.87 17.06
C VAL A 591 16.65 9.96 18.36
N ARG A 592 16.39 10.99 19.17
CA ARG A 592 16.92 11.21 20.51
C ARG A 592 15.80 11.40 21.52
N VAL A 593 16.04 10.97 22.72
CA VAL A 593 15.18 11.22 23.88
C VAL A 593 15.99 12.03 24.87
N SER A 594 15.51 13.21 25.27
CA SER A 594 16.14 13.99 26.33
C SER A 594 15.64 13.54 27.70
N ASP A 595 16.53 13.47 28.67
CA ASP A 595 16.23 13.17 30.09
C ASP A 595 15.67 14.41 30.83
N GLU A 596 14.80 15.26 30.20
CA GLU A 596 14.18 16.36 30.92
C GLU A 596 12.84 15.94 31.53
#